data_b77f507814a1434065bdf9de42e8b910
#
_entry.id   b77f507814a1434065bdf9de42e8b910
#
_cell.length_a   1.000
_cell.length_b   1.000
_cell.length_c   1.000
_cell.angle_alpha   90.00
_cell.angle_beta   90.00
_cell.angle_gamma   90.00
#
_symmetry.space_group_name_H-M   'P 1'
#
loop_
_entity.id
_entity.type
_entity.pdbx_description
1 polymer ?
#
loop_
_entity_poly.entity_id
_entity_poly.type
_entity_poly.pdbx_seq_one_letter_code
_entity_poly.pdbx_strand_id
1 'polypeptide(L)' 'SNSKLSAELLLVNAQINTVFNYYKLLYISGTL' A
#
# COMPACT_ATOMS: atom_id res chain seq x y z
N SER A 1 11.76 -20.57 -1.94
CA SER A 1 10.81 -21.00 -2.96
C SER A 1 10.04 -19.79 -3.50
N ASN A 2 9.42 -19.97 -4.66
CA ASN A 2 8.67 -18.89 -5.30
C ASN A 2 7.44 -18.47 -4.51
N SER A 3 6.81 -19.41 -3.80
CA SER A 3 5.63 -19.10 -3.01
C SER A 3 5.96 -18.20 -1.82
N LYS A 4 7.11 -18.41 -1.19
CA LYS A 4 7.54 -17.56 -0.09
C LYS A 4 7.86 -16.15 -0.61
N LEU A 5 8.56 -16.06 -1.72
CA LEU A 5 8.90 -14.77 -2.33
C LEU A 5 7.65 -14.02 -2.75
N SER A 6 6.67 -14.72 -3.34
CA SER A 6 5.41 -14.12 -3.74
C SER A 6 4.63 -13.59 -2.54
N ALA A 7 4.62 -14.35 -1.43
CA ALA A 7 3.93 -13.94 -0.21
C ALA A 7 4.57 -12.68 0.39
N GLU A 8 5.90 -12.62 0.38
CA GLU A 8 6.61 -11.45 0.88
C GLU A 8 6.35 -10.23 0.01
N LEU A 9 6.31 -10.41 -1.30
CA LEU A 9 6.03 -9.33 -2.23
C LEU A 9 4.61 -8.80 -2.04
N LEU A 10 3.65 -9.69 -1.84
CA LEU A 10 2.26 -9.28 -1.59
C LEU A 10 2.14 -8.48 -0.30
N LEU A 11 2.86 -8.88 0.72
CA LEU A 11 2.84 -8.19 2.01
C LEU A 11 3.41 -6.77 1.88
N VAL A 12 4.56 -6.64 1.23
CA VAL A 12 5.19 -5.34 1.00
C VAL A 12 4.30 -4.46 0.15
N ASN A 13 3.72 -5.01 -0.90
CA ASN A 13 2.84 -4.28 -1.79
C ASN A 13 1.59 -3.78 -1.05
N ALA A 14 1.05 -4.59 -0.15
CA ALA A 14 -0.11 -4.19 0.66
C ALA A 14 0.25 -3.03 1.59
N GLN A 15 1.44 -3.03 2.16
CA GLN A 15 1.90 -1.94 3.02
C GLN A 15 2.03 -0.64 2.24
N ILE A 16 2.64 -0.70 1.06
CA ILE A 16 2.81 0.47 0.20
C ILE A 16 1.43 1.01 -0.21
N ASN A 17 0.54 0.13 -0.59
CA ASN A 17 -0.81 0.49 -0.99
C ASN A 17 -1.57 1.20 0.14
N THR A 18 -1.40 0.73 1.36
CA THR A 18 -2.02 1.35 2.54
C THR A 18 -1.50 2.77 2.75
N VAL A 19 -0.19 2.99 2.61
CA VAL A 19 0.42 4.30 2.77
C VAL A 19 -0.07 5.26 1.68
N PHE A 20 -0.11 4.80 0.44
CA PHE A 20 -0.60 5.62 -0.66
C PHE A 20 -2.07 6.00 -0.47
N ASN A 21 -2.90 5.08 -0.01
CA ASN A 21 -4.30 5.37 0.27
C ASN A 21 -4.46 6.39 1.39
N TYR A 22 -3.61 6.29 2.40
CA TYR A 22 -3.61 7.23 3.51
C TYR A 22 -3.32 8.66 3.02
N TYR A 23 -2.25 8.82 2.25
CA TYR A 23 -1.89 10.13 1.72
C TYR A 23 -2.91 10.65 0.71
N LYS A 24 -3.45 9.76 -0.09
CA LYS A 24 -4.48 10.13 -1.06
C LYS A 24 -5.70 10.72 -0.36
N LEU A 25 -6.17 10.07 0.68
CA LEU A 25 -7.31 10.55 1.45
C LEU A 25 -6.99 11.87 2.14
N LEU A 26 -5.77 12.00 2.65
CA LEU A 26 -5.33 13.21 3.32
C LEU A 26 -5.35 14.41 2.37
N TYR A 27 -4.80 14.24 1.18
CA TYR A 27 -4.75 15.32 0.19
C TYR A 27 -6.13 15.67 -0.35
N ILE A 28 -6.94 14.69 -0.67
CA ILE A 28 -8.30 14.91 -1.15
C ILE A 28 -9.14 15.61 -0.09
N SER A 29 -9.02 15.16 1.15
CA SER A 29 -9.74 15.76 2.28
C SER A 29 -9.30 17.22 2.49
N GLY A 30 -8.02 17.49 2.31
CA GLY A 30 -7.51 18.85 2.43
C GLY A 30 -7.93 19.77 1.30
N THR A 31 -8.25 19.19 0.13
CA THR A 31 -8.69 19.96 -1.03
C THR A 31 -10.16 20.31 -0.94
N LEU A 32 -10.93 19.48 -0.28
CA LEU A 32 -12.35 19.74 -0.09
C LEU A 32 -12.57 20.85 0.92
#